data_cfb49e2332d6674a8a8a8b2e7ced53a0
#
_entry.id   cfb49e2332d6674a8a8a8b2e7ced53a0
#
_cell.length_a   1.000
_cell.length_b   1.000
_cell.length_c   1.000
_cell.angle_alpha   90.00
_cell.angle_beta   90.00
_cell.angle_gamma   90.00
#
_symmetry.space_group_name_H-M   'P 1'
#
loop_
_entity.id
_entity.type
_entity.pdbx_description
1 polymer ?
#
loop_
_entity_poly.entity_id
_entity_poly.type
_entity_poly.pdbx_seq_one_letter_code
_entity_poly.pdbx_strand_id
1 'polypeptide(L)'
;MLREEKLAWSTCGIAVHAFRFLYHTTLQRPAATCTVPGPKQPEKLPEILSPEEVRRIIESTANRRQRALLATTYAAGLRVSELVHLKVTDIDAQRMSLRVEQGKGAKDRYTLLSARLLEELRAYLRAYRPQGGWPFPSRGGLRPLDITTVQTIDTAAKLRARVTKRGGIHALRHNAESPIMPSSWPDTGNRAGSRHRASA
;
A
#
# COMPACT_ATOMS: atom_id res chain seq x y z
N MET A 1 -44.26 -4.79 -4.85
CA MET A 1 -43.38 -3.66 -5.26
C MET A 1 -41.95 -4.05 -4.95
N LEU A 2 -41.17 -4.45 -5.96
CA LEU A 2 -39.73 -4.69 -5.80
C LEU A 2 -39.04 -3.33 -5.82
N ARG A 3 -38.36 -2.98 -4.74
CA ARG A 3 -37.50 -1.78 -4.69
C ARG A 3 -36.29 -2.04 -5.59
N GLU A 4 -36.16 -1.29 -6.65
CA GLU A 4 -34.93 -1.26 -7.46
C GLU A 4 -33.81 -0.57 -6.67
N GLU A 5 -33.08 -1.33 -5.88
CA GLU A 5 -31.85 -0.83 -5.25
C GLU A 5 -30.75 -0.82 -6.32
N LYS A 6 -30.16 0.33 -6.57
CA LYS A 6 -29.00 0.48 -7.45
C LYS A 6 -27.76 -0.10 -6.77
N LEU A 7 -27.60 -1.41 -6.81
CA LEU A 7 -26.44 -2.11 -6.26
C LEU A 7 -25.19 -1.85 -7.12
N ALA A 8 -24.03 -1.80 -6.46
CA ALA A 8 -22.76 -1.72 -7.17
C ALA A 8 -22.54 -2.98 -8.04
N TRP A 9 -21.92 -2.81 -9.21
CA TRP A 9 -21.61 -3.92 -10.14
C TRP A 9 -20.86 -5.07 -9.47
N SER A 10 -19.93 -4.76 -8.55
CA SER A 10 -19.22 -5.77 -7.76
C SER A 10 -20.14 -6.61 -6.89
N THR A 11 -21.13 -5.99 -6.27
CA THR A 11 -22.14 -6.69 -5.43
C THR A 11 -23.02 -7.60 -6.28
N CYS A 12 -23.47 -7.12 -7.44
CA CYS A 12 -24.21 -7.94 -8.40
C CYS A 12 -23.38 -9.14 -8.89
N GLY A 13 -22.07 -8.91 -9.17
CA GLY A 13 -21.16 -9.98 -9.57
C GLY A 13 -21.02 -11.08 -8.51
N ILE A 14 -20.85 -10.69 -7.24
CA ILE A 14 -20.78 -11.64 -6.12
C ILE A 14 -22.06 -12.47 -6.01
N ALA A 15 -23.23 -11.82 -6.10
CA ALA A 15 -24.50 -12.51 -6.05
C ALA A 15 -24.65 -13.53 -7.18
N VAL A 16 -24.33 -13.14 -8.43
CA VAL A 16 -24.36 -14.05 -9.59
C VAL A 16 -23.43 -15.25 -9.39
N HIS A 17 -22.21 -15.04 -8.91
CA HIS A 17 -21.28 -16.14 -8.63
C HIS A 17 -21.78 -17.04 -7.51
N ALA A 18 -22.37 -16.49 -6.45
CA ALA A 18 -22.95 -17.26 -5.37
C ALA A 18 -24.12 -18.14 -5.86
N PHE A 19 -25.02 -17.59 -6.68
CA PHE A 19 -26.12 -18.37 -7.29
C PHE A 19 -25.60 -19.48 -8.22
N ARG A 20 -24.62 -19.18 -9.07
CA ARG A 20 -23.99 -20.20 -9.93
C ARG A 20 -23.37 -21.32 -9.10
N PHE A 21 -22.64 -20.99 -8.05
CA PHE A 21 -22.07 -21.98 -7.15
C PHE A 21 -23.14 -22.85 -6.49
N LEU A 22 -24.21 -22.24 -5.95
CA LEU A 22 -25.33 -22.95 -5.33
C LEU A 22 -25.95 -23.95 -6.31
N TYR A 23 -26.32 -23.51 -7.52
CA TYR A 23 -26.96 -24.37 -8.49
C TYR A 23 -26.04 -25.46 -9.04
N HIS A 24 -24.80 -25.12 -9.38
CA HIS A 24 -23.85 -26.08 -9.94
C HIS A 24 -23.30 -27.06 -8.92
N THR A 25 -22.86 -26.55 -7.77
CA THR A 25 -22.09 -27.35 -6.81
C THR A 25 -22.98 -27.97 -5.75
N THR A 26 -23.96 -27.23 -5.22
CA THR A 26 -24.79 -27.72 -4.11
C THR A 26 -26.01 -28.48 -4.58
N LEU A 27 -26.71 -27.95 -5.58
CA LEU A 27 -27.92 -28.57 -6.07
C LEU A 27 -27.70 -29.52 -7.25
N GLN A 28 -26.49 -29.61 -7.78
CA GLN A 28 -26.08 -30.45 -8.92
C GLN A 28 -27.03 -30.36 -10.13
N ARG A 29 -27.67 -29.21 -10.32
CA ARG A 29 -28.57 -28.97 -11.43
C ARG A 29 -27.77 -28.51 -12.68
N PRO A 30 -28.14 -28.99 -13.89
CA PRO A 30 -27.40 -28.64 -15.10
C PRO A 30 -27.44 -27.13 -15.37
N ALA A 31 -26.34 -26.59 -15.90
CA ALA A 31 -26.12 -25.17 -16.19
C ALA A 31 -27.22 -24.49 -17.02
N ALA A 32 -27.88 -25.26 -17.86
CA ALA A 32 -28.96 -24.77 -18.72
C ALA A 32 -30.18 -24.21 -17.93
N THR A 33 -30.32 -24.58 -16.66
CA THR A 33 -31.49 -24.20 -15.84
C THR A 33 -31.31 -22.83 -15.17
N CYS A 34 -30.09 -22.27 -15.10
CA CYS A 34 -29.83 -20.99 -14.45
C CYS A 34 -28.79 -20.18 -15.22
N THR A 35 -29.14 -19.68 -16.39
CA THR A 35 -28.34 -18.74 -17.15
C THR A 35 -28.56 -17.33 -16.61
N VAL A 36 -27.89 -16.98 -15.50
CA VAL A 36 -27.87 -15.59 -15.03
C VAL A 36 -26.77 -14.86 -15.80
N PRO A 37 -27.13 -13.89 -16.65
CA PRO A 37 -26.12 -13.10 -17.36
C PRO A 37 -25.25 -12.36 -16.34
N GLY A 38 -23.93 -12.51 -16.47
CA GLY A 38 -22.98 -11.74 -15.64
C GLY A 38 -23.08 -10.25 -15.98
N PRO A 39 -23.10 -9.37 -14.97
CA PRO A 39 -23.09 -7.95 -15.24
C PRO A 39 -21.82 -7.57 -16.03
N LYS A 40 -21.98 -6.92 -17.19
CA LYS A 40 -20.83 -6.35 -17.91
C LYS A 40 -20.32 -5.17 -17.11
N GLN A 41 -19.18 -5.35 -16.48
CA GLN A 41 -18.50 -4.28 -15.78
C GLN A 41 -17.85 -3.35 -16.81
N PRO A 42 -18.15 -2.03 -16.81
CA PRO A 42 -17.41 -1.12 -17.67
C PRO A 42 -15.94 -1.12 -17.24
N GLU A 43 -15.06 -1.49 -18.16
CA GLU A 43 -13.62 -1.48 -17.95
C GLU A 43 -13.17 -0.02 -17.85
N LYS A 44 -13.04 0.48 -16.62
CA LYS A 44 -12.37 1.75 -16.36
C LYS A 44 -10.90 1.47 -16.16
N LEU A 45 -10.07 2.01 -17.05
CA LEU A 45 -8.63 1.97 -16.86
C LEU A 45 -8.28 2.62 -15.50
N PRO A 46 -7.42 1.98 -14.70
CA PRO A 46 -6.97 2.57 -13.44
C PRO A 46 -6.20 3.86 -13.72
N GLU A 47 -6.47 4.89 -12.95
CA GLU A 47 -5.70 6.13 -13.01
C GLU A 47 -4.31 5.89 -12.43
N ILE A 48 -3.29 5.97 -13.28
CA ILE A 48 -1.89 5.78 -12.91
C ILE A 48 -1.35 7.12 -12.36
N LEU A 49 -0.70 7.08 -11.21
CA LEU A 49 -0.01 8.24 -10.64
C LEU A 49 1.31 8.48 -11.41
N SER A 50 1.66 9.71 -11.71
CA SER A 50 2.99 10.02 -12.23
C SER A 50 4.05 9.92 -11.13
N PRO A 51 5.33 9.71 -11.45
CA PRO A 51 6.42 9.71 -10.46
C PRO A 51 6.44 10.99 -9.62
N GLU A 52 6.15 12.14 -10.22
CA GLU A 52 6.07 13.43 -9.53
C GLU A 52 4.89 13.52 -8.56
N GLU A 53 3.75 12.94 -8.91
CA GLU A 53 2.60 12.86 -8.01
C GLU A 53 2.91 11.97 -6.81
N VAL A 54 3.55 10.81 -7.04
CA VAL A 54 4.02 9.93 -5.95
C VAL A 54 5.00 10.65 -5.03
N ARG A 55 5.96 11.37 -5.60
CA ARG A 55 6.91 12.18 -4.83
C ARG A 55 6.19 13.18 -3.94
N ARG A 56 5.28 13.99 -4.52
CA ARG A 56 4.48 14.96 -3.76
C ARG A 56 3.66 14.31 -2.64
N ILE A 57 3.06 13.15 -2.89
CA ILE A 57 2.29 12.41 -1.88
C ILE A 57 3.20 12.04 -0.69
N ILE A 58 4.36 11.47 -0.96
CA ILE A 58 5.28 11.02 0.10
C ILE A 58 5.88 12.21 0.85
N GLU A 59 6.21 13.30 0.15
CA GLU A 59 6.73 14.54 0.77
C GLU A 59 5.69 15.28 1.61
N SER A 60 4.41 15.20 1.24
CA SER A 60 3.32 15.84 1.96
C SER A 60 2.89 15.13 3.24
N THR A 61 3.55 14.03 3.60
CA THR A 61 3.23 13.28 4.82
C THR A 61 3.49 14.10 6.09
N ALA A 62 2.67 13.89 7.12
CA ALA A 62 2.73 14.67 8.35
C ALA A 62 3.99 14.40 9.20
N ASN A 63 4.55 13.19 9.10
CA ASN A 63 5.69 12.78 9.91
C ASN A 63 6.51 11.69 9.22
N ARG A 64 7.72 11.47 9.76
CA ARG A 64 8.69 10.51 9.23
C ARG A 64 8.15 9.07 9.18
N ARG A 65 7.31 8.67 10.13
CA ARG A 65 6.69 7.34 10.12
C ARG A 65 5.80 7.14 8.90
N GLN A 66 4.91 8.10 8.63
CA GLN A 66 4.02 8.05 7.46
C GLN A 66 4.81 8.08 6.16
N ARG A 67 5.87 8.89 6.11
CA ARG A 67 6.78 8.96 4.97
C ARG A 67 7.45 7.62 4.71
N ALA A 68 8.09 7.02 5.71
CA ALA A 68 8.74 5.71 5.58
C ALA A 68 7.76 4.62 5.15
N LEU A 69 6.51 4.64 5.69
CA LEU A 69 5.46 3.70 5.36
C LEU A 69 5.05 3.80 3.87
N LEU A 70 4.74 4.99 3.37
CA LEU A 70 4.35 5.18 1.96
C LEU A 70 5.54 4.94 1.01
N ALA A 71 6.75 5.36 1.39
CA ALA A 71 7.97 5.10 0.63
C ALA A 71 8.23 3.59 0.49
N THR A 72 8.05 2.81 1.57
CA THR A 72 8.20 1.35 1.55
C THR A 72 7.15 0.71 0.63
N THR A 73 5.89 1.15 0.71
CA THR A 73 4.83 0.66 -0.17
C THR A 73 5.17 0.86 -1.65
N TYR A 74 5.63 2.06 -1.99
CA TYR A 74 5.98 2.42 -3.35
C TYR A 74 7.23 1.67 -3.83
N ALA A 75 8.35 1.82 -3.12
CA ALA A 75 9.64 1.32 -3.60
C ALA A 75 9.75 -0.20 -3.62
N ALA A 76 9.11 -0.89 -2.67
CA ALA A 76 9.11 -2.35 -2.62
C ALA A 76 7.87 -2.99 -3.28
N GLY A 77 6.93 -2.20 -3.79
CA GLY A 77 5.73 -2.69 -4.46
C GLY A 77 4.85 -3.59 -3.58
N LEU A 78 4.76 -3.28 -2.27
CA LEU A 78 4.06 -4.12 -1.30
C LEU A 78 2.54 -3.93 -1.38
N ARG A 79 1.80 -5.02 -1.17
CA ARG A 79 0.37 -4.91 -0.84
C ARG A 79 0.22 -4.32 0.55
N VAL A 80 -0.91 -3.65 0.83
CA VAL A 80 -1.16 -3.08 2.15
C VAL A 80 -1.08 -4.13 3.25
N SER A 81 -1.60 -5.33 3.01
CA SER A 81 -1.50 -6.46 3.95
C SER A 81 -0.06 -6.93 4.18
N GLU A 82 0.76 -6.97 3.13
CA GLU A 82 2.19 -7.32 3.22
C GLU A 82 2.96 -6.24 4.00
N LEU A 83 2.66 -4.97 3.76
CA LEU A 83 3.28 -3.83 4.45
C LEU A 83 3.03 -3.86 5.96
N VAL A 84 1.79 -4.09 6.39
CA VAL A 84 1.45 -4.08 7.82
C VAL A 84 2.03 -5.29 8.56
N HIS A 85 2.20 -6.43 7.88
CA HIS A 85 2.80 -7.63 8.46
C HIS A 85 4.32 -7.74 8.25
N LEU A 86 4.95 -6.73 7.65
CA LEU A 86 6.40 -6.68 7.52
C LEU A 86 7.08 -6.65 8.90
N LYS A 87 8.13 -7.42 9.08
CA LYS A 87 8.95 -7.46 10.30
C LYS A 87 10.28 -6.75 10.06
N VAL A 88 10.90 -6.25 11.13
CA VAL A 88 12.24 -5.66 11.04
C VAL A 88 13.27 -6.70 10.56
N THR A 89 13.09 -7.97 10.92
CA THR A 89 13.91 -9.10 10.49
C THR A 89 13.80 -9.44 9.01
N ASP A 90 12.74 -8.96 8.33
CA ASP A 90 12.55 -9.17 6.89
C ASP A 90 13.36 -8.18 6.04
N ILE A 91 13.99 -7.19 6.68
CA ILE A 91 14.80 -6.17 6.01
C ILE A 91 16.24 -6.64 5.98
N ASP A 92 16.69 -7.19 4.86
CA ASP A 92 18.07 -7.64 4.65
C ASP A 92 18.88 -6.52 3.98
N ALA A 93 19.61 -5.78 4.82
CA ALA A 93 20.46 -4.70 4.35
C ALA A 93 21.74 -5.17 3.63
N GLN A 94 22.17 -6.42 3.86
CA GLN A 94 23.36 -6.96 3.19
C GLN A 94 23.04 -7.41 1.77
N ARG A 95 21.88 -8.09 1.62
CA ARG A 95 21.41 -8.55 0.32
C ARG A 95 20.59 -7.53 -0.44
N MET A 96 20.35 -6.35 0.16
CA MET A 96 19.51 -5.30 -0.41
C MET A 96 18.14 -5.83 -0.83
N SER A 97 17.49 -6.59 0.06
CA SER A 97 16.21 -7.24 -0.21
C SER A 97 15.26 -7.15 0.97
N LEU A 98 13.95 -7.19 0.67
CA LEU A 98 12.88 -7.34 1.64
C LEU A 98 12.21 -8.69 1.42
N ARG A 99 12.09 -9.48 2.47
CA ARG A 99 11.31 -10.71 2.46
C ARG A 99 9.84 -10.40 2.71
N VAL A 100 8.98 -10.92 1.87
CA VAL A 100 7.52 -10.82 2.01
C VAL A 100 7.00 -12.21 2.32
N GLU A 101 6.62 -12.44 3.59
CA GLU A 101 6.01 -13.69 4.02
C GLU A 101 4.56 -13.76 3.52
N GLN A 102 4.11 -14.95 3.13
CA GLN A 102 2.73 -15.26 2.76
C GLN A 102 2.12 -14.29 1.74
N GLY A 103 2.81 -14.02 0.66
CA GLY A 103 2.27 -13.26 -0.47
C GLY A 103 1.04 -13.94 -1.09
N LYS A 104 0.59 -13.49 -2.25
CA LYS A 104 -0.57 -14.08 -2.96
C LYS A 104 -0.35 -15.59 -3.17
N GLY A 105 -1.23 -16.41 -2.61
CA GLY A 105 -1.13 -17.89 -2.68
C GLY A 105 -0.19 -18.49 -1.63
N ALA A 106 0.03 -17.83 -0.50
CA ALA A 106 0.90 -18.27 0.62
C ALA A 106 2.36 -18.56 0.21
N LYS A 107 2.86 -17.89 -0.86
CA LYS A 107 4.24 -18.02 -1.30
C LYS A 107 5.07 -16.84 -0.82
N ASP A 108 6.21 -17.13 -0.21
CA ASP A 108 7.21 -16.14 0.14
C ASP A 108 7.86 -15.59 -1.14
N ARG A 109 8.19 -14.30 -1.11
CA ARG A 109 8.92 -13.66 -2.19
C ARG A 109 9.89 -12.63 -1.65
N TYR A 110 10.93 -12.37 -2.39
CA TYR A 110 11.84 -11.25 -2.14
C TYR A 110 11.53 -10.11 -3.10
N THR A 111 11.68 -8.89 -2.62
CA THR A 111 11.61 -7.67 -3.42
C THR A 111 12.84 -6.81 -3.18
N LEU A 112 13.18 -5.97 -4.14
CA LEU A 112 14.37 -5.13 -4.07
C LEU A 112 14.22 -4.06 -2.97
N LEU A 113 15.31 -3.85 -2.24
CA LEU A 113 15.49 -2.79 -1.27
C LEU A 113 16.48 -1.79 -1.85
N SER A 114 16.01 -0.64 -2.35
CA SER A 114 16.93 0.39 -2.82
C SER A 114 17.73 0.98 -1.66
N ALA A 115 18.96 1.44 -1.94
CA ALA A 115 19.83 2.07 -0.94
C ALA A 115 19.10 3.23 -0.22
N ARG A 116 18.36 4.00 -0.98
CA ARG A 116 17.59 5.14 -0.50
C ARG A 116 16.43 4.75 0.42
N LEU A 117 15.68 3.68 0.08
CA LEU A 117 14.65 3.17 0.98
C LEU A 117 15.27 2.65 2.28
N LEU A 118 16.42 1.99 2.19
CA LEU A 118 17.16 1.52 3.36
C LEU A 118 17.58 2.68 4.28
N GLU A 119 18.06 3.78 3.72
CA GLU A 119 18.43 4.99 4.47
C GLU A 119 17.20 5.61 5.16
N GLU A 120 16.08 5.74 4.45
CA GLU A 120 14.81 6.25 5.01
C GLU A 120 14.31 5.37 6.16
N LEU A 121 14.33 4.05 5.97
CA LEU A 121 13.96 3.08 7.01
C LEU A 121 14.89 3.15 8.21
N ARG A 122 16.21 3.22 8.00
CA ARG A 122 17.20 3.37 9.09
C ARG A 122 16.98 4.66 9.87
N ALA A 123 16.77 5.77 9.17
CA ALA A 123 16.52 7.06 9.81
C ALA A 123 15.22 7.05 10.63
N TYR A 124 14.18 6.40 10.10
CA TYR A 124 12.91 6.20 10.80
C TYR A 124 13.10 5.31 12.04
N LEU A 125 13.69 4.11 11.89
CA LEU A 125 13.87 3.14 12.97
C LEU A 125 14.75 3.68 14.11
N ARG A 126 15.80 4.47 13.79
CA ARG A 126 16.63 5.14 14.80
C ARG A 126 15.84 6.19 15.61
N ALA A 127 14.97 6.95 14.93
CA ALA A 127 14.21 8.02 15.56
C ALA A 127 13.05 7.51 16.43
N TYR A 128 12.36 6.46 15.98
CA TYR A 128 11.14 5.98 16.65
C TYR A 128 11.35 4.74 17.50
N ARG A 129 12.42 3.96 17.25
CA ARG A 129 12.77 2.72 17.96
C ARG A 129 11.52 1.84 18.23
N PRO A 130 10.80 1.42 17.18
CA PRO A 130 9.56 0.67 17.36
C PRO A 130 9.83 -0.63 18.13
N GLN A 131 8.94 -0.94 19.05
CA GLN A 131 8.98 -2.16 19.84
C GLN A 131 8.19 -3.28 19.16
N GLY A 132 8.37 -4.54 19.59
CA GLY A 132 7.55 -5.67 19.12
C GLY A 132 7.94 -6.24 17.75
N GLY A 133 9.07 -5.84 17.19
CA GLY A 133 9.58 -6.42 15.92
C GLY A 133 8.91 -5.93 14.64
N TRP A 134 7.89 -5.08 14.74
CA TRP A 134 7.20 -4.47 13.59
C TRP A 134 7.81 -3.12 13.27
N PRO A 135 8.23 -2.84 12.02
CA PRO A 135 8.68 -1.50 11.65
C PRO A 135 7.55 -0.48 11.78
N PHE A 136 6.30 -0.87 11.51
CA PHE A 136 5.12 0.00 11.60
C PHE A 136 4.12 -0.57 12.61
N PRO A 137 4.35 -0.45 13.93
CA PRO A 137 3.45 -1.00 14.94
C PRO A 137 2.18 -0.15 15.11
N SER A 138 1.15 -0.71 15.71
CA SER A 138 0.00 0.05 16.23
C SER A 138 0.41 0.98 17.38
N ARG A 139 -0.52 1.80 17.90
CA ARG A 139 -0.24 2.74 19.01
C ARG A 139 0.37 2.06 20.24
N GLY A 140 0.01 0.83 20.55
CA GLY A 140 0.53 0.07 21.71
C GLY A 140 1.87 -0.61 21.46
N GLY A 141 2.43 -0.55 20.27
CA GLY A 141 3.73 -1.15 19.93
C GLY A 141 3.73 -2.66 19.73
N LEU A 142 2.75 -3.38 20.25
CA LEU A 142 2.73 -4.85 20.32
C LEU A 142 2.06 -5.55 19.13
N ARG A 143 1.36 -4.82 18.30
CA ARG A 143 0.61 -5.35 17.15
C ARG A 143 0.99 -4.63 15.87
N PRO A 144 0.81 -5.24 14.70
CA PRO A 144 0.99 -4.57 13.44
C PRO A 144 -0.01 -3.41 13.29
N LEU A 145 0.28 -2.47 12.40
CA LEU A 145 -0.61 -1.38 12.07
C LEU A 145 -1.86 -1.91 11.36
N ASP A 146 -2.99 -1.28 11.63
CA ASP A 146 -4.24 -1.64 10.95
C ASP A 146 -4.26 -1.12 9.51
N ILE A 147 -4.85 -1.91 8.60
CA ILE A 147 -4.96 -1.58 7.17
C ILE A 147 -5.74 -0.27 6.97
N THR A 148 -6.81 -0.05 7.72
CA THR A 148 -7.63 1.18 7.63
C THR A 148 -6.82 2.41 8.00
N THR A 149 -5.92 2.29 8.99
CA THR A 149 -4.99 3.38 9.35
C THR A 149 -4.06 3.71 8.19
N VAL A 150 -3.52 2.71 7.49
CA VAL A 150 -2.66 2.92 6.32
C VAL A 150 -3.43 3.61 5.19
N GLN A 151 -4.66 3.20 4.93
CA GLN A 151 -5.53 3.83 3.93
C GLN A 151 -5.85 5.29 4.29
N THR A 152 -6.09 5.58 5.57
CA THR A 152 -6.32 6.95 6.07
C THR A 152 -5.07 7.82 5.88
N ILE A 153 -3.88 7.27 6.13
CA ILE A 153 -2.60 7.96 5.91
C ILE A 153 -2.42 8.31 4.42
N ASP A 154 -2.67 7.35 3.53
CA ASP A 154 -2.59 7.56 2.07
C ASP A 154 -3.55 8.65 1.61
N THR A 155 -4.82 8.56 2.02
CA THR A 155 -5.86 9.55 1.67
C THR A 155 -5.50 10.95 2.16
N ALA A 156 -5.04 11.07 3.40
CA ALA A 156 -4.61 12.35 3.97
C ALA A 156 -3.37 12.92 3.27
N ALA A 157 -2.41 12.07 2.87
CA ALA A 157 -1.23 12.49 2.12
C ALA A 157 -1.60 12.97 0.71
N LYS A 158 -2.48 12.27 0.01
CA LYS A 158 -3.02 12.68 -1.31
C LYS A 158 -3.72 14.04 -1.25
N LEU A 159 -4.56 14.23 -0.23
CA LEU A 159 -5.26 15.51 -0.03
C LEU A 159 -4.26 16.66 0.16
N ARG A 160 -3.24 16.49 1.01
CA ARG A 160 -2.19 17.49 1.20
C ARG A 160 -1.37 17.75 -0.06
N ALA A 161 -1.09 16.69 -0.83
CA ALA A 161 -0.38 16.78 -2.11
C ALA A 161 -1.22 17.38 -3.24
N ARG A 162 -2.51 17.64 -3.00
CA ARG A 162 -3.49 18.09 -4.02
C ARG A 162 -3.55 17.15 -5.22
N VAL A 163 -3.47 15.84 -4.97
CA VAL A 163 -3.61 14.81 -6.00
C VAL A 163 -5.07 14.34 -5.99
N THR A 164 -5.79 14.61 -7.08
CA THR A 164 -7.23 14.32 -7.22
C THR A 164 -7.52 12.95 -7.81
N LYS A 165 -6.49 12.28 -8.35
CA LYS A 165 -6.64 10.96 -8.96
C LYS A 165 -7.22 9.94 -7.99
N ARG A 166 -8.22 9.19 -8.48
CA ARG A 166 -8.87 8.14 -7.71
C ARG A 166 -7.95 6.94 -7.53
N GLY A 167 -8.12 6.21 -6.44
CA GLY A 167 -7.35 5.02 -6.10
C GLY A 167 -6.82 5.08 -4.67
N GLY A 168 -6.81 3.96 -3.99
CA GLY A 168 -6.22 3.84 -2.65
C GLY A 168 -4.72 3.59 -2.73
N ILE A 169 -4.13 3.18 -1.62
CA ILE A 169 -2.70 2.86 -1.49
C ILE A 169 -2.20 1.86 -2.54
N HIS A 170 -3.08 1.04 -3.10
CA HIS A 170 -2.73 0.14 -4.21
C HIS A 170 -2.25 0.89 -5.48
N ALA A 171 -2.69 2.14 -5.67
CA ALA A 171 -2.19 2.95 -6.79
C ALA A 171 -0.68 3.23 -6.69
N LEU A 172 -0.14 3.37 -5.48
CA LEU A 172 1.31 3.50 -5.28
C LEU A 172 2.04 2.24 -5.74
N ARG A 173 1.47 1.06 -5.47
CA ARG A 173 2.08 -0.20 -5.89
C ARG A 173 2.08 -0.39 -7.41
N HIS A 174 0.99 -0.04 -8.11
CA HIS A 174 0.91 -0.18 -9.57
C HIS A 174 1.97 0.64 -10.31
N ASN A 175 2.50 1.68 -9.67
CA ASN A 175 3.59 2.49 -10.19
C ASN A 175 4.98 1.96 -9.82
N ALA A 176 5.06 0.94 -8.98
CA ALA A 176 6.31 0.31 -8.54
C ALA A 176 6.93 -0.61 -9.62
N GLU A 177 6.37 -0.69 -10.83
CA GLU A 177 6.96 -1.41 -11.97
C GLU A 177 8.27 -0.78 -12.46
N SER A 178 8.59 0.45 -12.02
CA SER A 178 9.94 0.99 -12.06
C SER A 178 10.60 0.83 -10.68
N PRO A 179 11.48 -0.16 -10.48
CA PRO A 179 12.04 -0.48 -9.16
C PRO A 179 13.04 0.56 -8.63
N ILE A 180 13.17 1.68 -9.31
CA ILE A 180 14.14 2.72 -8.98
C ILE A 180 13.38 3.95 -8.50
N MET A 181 13.49 4.26 -7.21
CA MET A 181 13.15 5.60 -6.74
C MET A 181 13.91 6.61 -7.60
N PRO A 182 13.25 7.64 -8.17
CA PRO A 182 13.92 8.63 -9.01
C PRO A 182 15.13 9.21 -8.30
N SER A 183 16.22 9.40 -9.01
CA SER A 183 17.44 10.07 -8.49
C SER A 183 17.16 11.48 -7.96
N SER A 184 16.06 12.09 -8.41
CA SER A 184 15.54 13.38 -7.96
C SER A 184 14.79 13.36 -6.62
N TRP A 185 14.72 12.21 -5.92
CA TRP A 185 14.12 12.17 -4.60
C TRP A 185 14.88 13.06 -3.63
N PRO A 186 14.24 14.00 -2.90
CA PRO A 186 14.95 14.94 -2.06
C PRO A 186 15.76 14.22 -0.99
N ASP A 187 17.01 14.61 -0.88
CA ASP A 187 17.90 14.17 0.18
C ASP A 187 17.26 14.45 1.54
N THR A 188 17.17 13.44 2.39
CA THR A 188 16.82 13.62 3.81
C THR A 188 17.96 14.26 4.59
N GLY A 189 18.78 15.07 3.90
CA GLY A 189 19.89 15.84 4.44
C GLY A 189 19.41 16.67 5.61
N ASN A 190 19.79 16.24 6.75
CA ASN A 190 20.07 16.91 7.99
C ASN A 190 19.86 18.44 7.97
N ARG A 191 18.59 18.91 8.03
CA ARG A 191 18.32 20.27 8.49
C ARG A 191 18.31 20.31 10.02
N ALA A 192 19.35 19.79 10.64
CA ALA A 192 19.71 20.05 12.02
C ALA A 192 20.65 21.25 12.03
N GLY A 193 20.07 22.42 12.23
CA GLY A 193 20.62 23.57 12.91
C GLY A 193 22.14 23.84 12.86
N SER A 194 22.64 24.48 11.82
CA SER A 194 23.73 25.39 11.99
C SER A 194 23.21 26.76 12.42
N ARG A 195 22.83 26.91 13.67
CA ARG A 195 22.84 28.22 14.31
C ARG A 195 24.31 28.55 14.61
N HIS A 196 24.96 29.17 13.66
CA HIS A 196 26.20 29.91 13.97
C HIS A 196 25.83 31.00 14.96
N ARG A 197 26.31 30.83 16.19
CA ARG A 197 26.51 31.96 17.10
C ARG A 197 27.62 32.80 16.51
N ALA A 198 27.28 33.91 15.92
CA ALA A 198 28.19 35.03 15.81
C ALA A 198 28.30 35.65 17.22
N SER A 199 29.42 35.53 17.83
CA SER A 199 29.83 36.34 18.99
C SER A 199 30.89 37.29 18.48
N ALA A 200 30.54 38.58 18.56
CA ALA A 200 31.46 39.67 18.56
C ALA A 200 32.22 39.68 19.89
#